data_41b9d7d1d45884ec618d74ddfe5a2332
#
_entry.id   41b9d7d1d45884ec618d74ddfe5a2332
#
_cell.length_a   1.000
_cell.length_b   1.000
_cell.length_c   1.000
_cell.angle_alpha   90.00
_cell.angle_beta   90.00
_cell.angle_gamma   90.00
#
_symmetry.space_group_name_H-M   'P 1'
#
loop_
_entity.id
_entity.type
_entity.pdbx_description
1 polymer ?
#
loop_
_entity_poly.entity_id
_entity_poly.type
_entity_poly.pdbx_seq_one_letter_code
_entity_poly.pdbx_strand_id
1 'polypeptide(L)'
;MTDVSVDPFGTPLVYPEGEPSVTTITNVWEPGFESPWHYHPYSGPAVVISGELTVDFDTESSLDNVTSEKTSTRQSVYKAGDSFLAISNTWHVSSNQGSEDLVFMVSWLGEKGQPLVVVKQ
;
A
#
# COMPACT_ATOMS: atom_id res chain seq x y z
N MET A 1 -0.34 10.84 12.38
CA MET A 1 -1.43 11.16 11.41
C MET A 1 -2.70 11.42 12.22
N THR A 2 -3.33 12.55 12.03
CA THR A 2 -4.52 12.94 12.78
C THR A 2 -5.52 13.59 11.83
N ASP A 3 -6.78 13.12 11.86
CA ASP A 3 -7.89 13.70 11.10
C ASP A 3 -7.58 13.84 9.59
N VAL A 4 -6.98 12.80 9.02
CA VAL A 4 -6.55 12.80 7.62
C VAL A 4 -7.68 12.27 6.74
N SER A 5 -8.01 13.01 5.69
CA SER A 5 -9.11 12.69 4.78
C SER A 5 -8.68 12.40 3.35
N VAL A 6 -7.38 12.52 3.06
CA VAL A 6 -6.81 12.23 1.73
C VAL A 6 -5.56 11.38 1.88
N ASP A 7 -5.27 10.59 0.84
CA ASP A 7 -4.02 9.86 0.77
C ASP A 7 -2.86 10.77 0.31
N PRO A 8 -1.61 10.29 0.27
CA PRO A 8 -0.49 11.10 -0.20
C PRO A 8 -0.58 11.60 -1.64
N PHE A 9 -1.45 11.02 -2.46
CA PHE A 9 -1.70 11.47 -3.83
C PHE A 9 -2.85 12.49 -3.91
N GLY A 10 -3.48 12.83 -2.77
CA GLY A 10 -4.61 13.73 -2.71
C GLY A 10 -5.96 13.07 -3.00
N THR A 11 -6.00 11.76 -3.12
CA THR A 11 -7.25 11.03 -3.33
C THR A 11 -8.04 10.96 -2.04
N PRO A 12 -9.33 11.34 -2.03
CA PRO A 12 -10.15 11.30 -0.83
C PRO A 12 -10.30 9.88 -0.27
N LEU A 13 -10.24 9.78 1.06
CA LEU A 13 -10.57 8.54 1.76
C LEU A 13 -12.05 8.21 1.54
N VAL A 14 -12.33 6.97 1.15
CA VAL A 14 -13.69 6.47 0.98
C VAL A 14 -13.88 5.28 1.91
N TYR A 15 -14.89 5.33 2.75
CA TYR A 15 -15.27 4.15 3.54
C TYR A 15 -16.02 3.16 2.65
N PRO A 16 -15.72 1.86 2.77
CA PRO A 16 -16.46 0.83 2.03
C PRO A 16 -17.96 0.87 2.32
N GLU A 17 -18.77 0.54 1.32
CA GLU A 17 -20.24 0.52 1.44
C GLU A 17 -20.78 -0.78 2.02
N GLY A 18 -20.05 -1.88 1.90
CA GLY A 18 -20.44 -3.19 2.43
C GLY A 18 -20.24 -3.30 3.94
N GLU A 19 -20.35 -4.51 4.47
CA GLU A 19 -20.13 -4.74 5.90
C GLU A 19 -18.69 -4.38 6.28
N PRO A 20 -18.46 -3.39 7.14
CA PRO A 20 -17.11 -2.95 7.45
C PRO A 20 -16.29 -4.03 8.15
N SER A 21 -15.03 -4.16 7.77
CA SER A 21 -14.08 -5.00 8.48
C SER A 21 -12.71 -4.33 8.48
N VAL A 22 -11.92 -4.63 9.51
CA VAL A 22 -10.55 -4.14 9.63
C VAL A 22 -9.61 -5.31 9.68
N THR A 23 -8.56 -5.28 8.87
CA THR A 23 -7.48 -6.26 8.90
C THR A 23 -6.16 -5.53 9.12
N THR A 24 -5.47 -5.84 10.19
CA THR A 24 -4.17 -5.25 10.50
C THR A 24 -3.08 -6.27 10.19
N ILE A 25 -2.12 -5.86 9.37
CA ILE A 25 -0.98 -6.69 8.97
C ILE A 25 0.31 -5.99 9.37
N THR A 26 1.17 -6.70 10.08
CA THR A 26 2.55 -6.27 10.36
C THR A 26 3.49 -6.99 9.41
N ASN A 27 4.30 -6.22 8.69
CA ASN A 27 5.30 -6.74 7.78
C ASN A 27 6.69 -6.53 8.36
N VAL A 28 7.51 -7.58 8.29
CA VAL A 28 8.93 -7.53 8.64
C VAL A 28 9.72 -8.02 7.44
N TRP A 29 10.41 -7.10 6.76
CA TRP A 29 11.12 -7.40 5.52
C TRP A 29 12.61 -7.10 5.66
N GLU A 30 13.43 -8.07 5.36
CA GLU A 30 14.89 -7.89 5.29
C GLU A 30 15.30 -7.02 4.10
N PRO A 31 16.51 -6.43 4.12
CA PRO A 31 17.03 -5.67 2.98
C PRO A 31 16.99 -6.47 1.69
N GLY A 32 16.52 -5.83 0.62
CA GLY A 32 16.41 -6.45 -0.70
C GLY A 32 15.05 -7.12 -0.97
N PHE A 33 14.18 -7.24 0.02
CA PHE A 33 12.85 -7.80 -0.22
C PHE A 33 12.03 -6.87 -1.12
N GLU A 34 11.32 -7.47 -2.08
CA GLU A 34 10.45 -6.78 -3.01
C GLU A 34 9.17 -7.58 -3.18
N SER A 35 8.02 -6.92 -3.06
CA SER A 35 6.73 -7.54 -3.32
C SER A 35 6.49 -7.72 -4.83
N PRO A 36 5.57 -8.60 -5.26
CA PRO A 36 5.08 -8.55 -6.62
C PRO A 36 4.32 -7.25 -6.90
N TRP A 37 4.08 -6.94 -8.18
CA TRP A 37 3.15 -5.90 -8.57
C TRP A 37 1.74 -6.28 -8.13
N HIS A 38 1.06 -5.37 -7.42
CA HIS A 38 -0.27 -5.61 -6.88
C HIS A 38 -0.99 -4.29 -6.64
N TYR A 39 -2.29 -4.37 -6.37
CA TYR A 39 -3.03 -3.22 -5.84
C TYR A 39 -3.98 -3.68 -4.74
N HIS A 40 -4.40 -2.72 -3.93
CA HIS A 40 -5.40 -2.92 -2.88
C HIS A 40 -6.68 -2.18 -3.25
N PRO A 41 -7.85 -2.87 -3.24
CA PRO A 41 -9.13 -2.19 -3.49
C PRO A 41 -9.53 -1.21 -2.38
N TYR A 42 -8.85 -1.27 -1.24
CA TYR A 42 -9.17 -0.47 -0.07
C TYR A 42 -7.96 0.33 0.39
N SER A 43 -8.21 1.37 1.19
CA SER A 43 -7.19 2.13 1.89
C SER A 43 -7.20 1.80 3.37
N GLY A 44 -6.32 2.41 4.13
CA GLY A 44 -6.25 2.31 5.58
C GLY A 44 -4.99 2.96 6.11
N PRO A 45 -4.95 3.24 7.41
CA PRO A 45 -3.77 3.84 8.02
C PRO A 45 -2.58 2.88 8.01
N ALA A 46 -1.43 3.42 7.66
CA ALA A 46 -0.14 2.72 7.66
C ALA A 46 0.86 3.50 8.48
N VAL A 47 1.79 2.80 9.10
CA VAL A 47 2.89 3.39 9.85
C VAL A 47 4.17 2.58 9.65
N VAL A 48 5.27 3.27 9.39
CA VAL A 48 6.60 2.65 9.39
C VAL A 48 7.16 2.71 10.80
N ILE A 49 7.48 1.54 11.36
CA ILE A 49 7.98 1.41 12.73
C ILE A 49 9.50 1.51 12.75
N SER A 50 10.18 0.81 11.83
CA SER A 50 11.62 0.88 11.69
C SER A 50 12.02 0.64 10.24
N GLY A 51 13.18 1.15 9.83
CA GLY A 51 13.67 1.05 8.47
C GLY A 51 13.02 2.06 7.53
N GLU A 52 12.99 1.72 6.25
CA GLU A 52 12.51 2.60 5.19
C GLU A 52 11.72 1.79 4.17
N LEU A 53 10.51 2.24 3.89
CA LEU A 53 9.62 1.62 2.91
C LEU A 53 9.68 2.42 1.60
N THR A 54 10.02 1.77 0.51
CA THR A 54 9.96 2.35 -0.83
C THR A 54 8.78 1.73 -1.58
N VAL A 55 7.95 2.56 -2.17
CA VAL A 55 6.80 2.12 -2.97
C VAL A 55 6.89 2.74 -4.36
N ASP A 56 6.90 1.88 -5.38
CA ASP A 56 6.87 2.28 -6.78
C ASP A 56 5.48 2.04 -7.34
N PHE A 57 4.88 3.08 -7.93
CA PHE A 57 3.53 3.04 -8.47
C PHE A 57 3.54 3.12 -9.98
N ASP A 58 2.68 2.33 -10.63
CA ASP A 58 2.28 2.53 -12.01
C ASP A 58 0.92 3.23 -12.03
N THR A 59 0.93 4.54 -12.23
CA THR A 59 -0.27 5.36 -12.18
C THR A 59 -1.03 5.39 -13.51
N GLU A 60 -0.52 4.71 -14.54
CA GLU A 60 -1.07 4.73 -15.89
C GLU A 60 -1.76 3.44 -16.30
N SER A 61 -1.39 2.30 -15.70
CA SER A 61 -1.97 1.00 -16.05
C SER A 61 -3.38 0.84 -15.48
N SER A 62 -4.28 0.34 -16.33
CA SER A 62 -5.65 0.00 -15.92
C SER A 62 -5.65 -1.13 -14.89
N LEU A 63 -6.54 -1.06 -13.92
CA LEU A 63 -6.74 -2.13 -12.94
C LEU A 63 -7.25 -3.42 -13.59
N ASP A 64 -7.98 -3.32 -14.69
CA ASP A 64 -8.52 -4.48 -15.41
C ASP A 64 -7.44 -5.28 -16.14
N ASN A 65 -6.29 -4.69 -16.38
CA ASN A 65 -5.20 -5.36 -17.09
C ASN A 65 -4.24 -6.00 -16.09
N VAL A 66 -4.59 -7.20 -15.61
CA VAL A 66 -3.83 -7.91 -14.57
C VAL A 66 -2.57 -8.62 -15.10
N THR A 67 -2.43 -8.74 -16.42
CA THR A 67 -1.32 -9.50 -17.04
C THR A 67 -0.26 -8.64 -17.68
N SER A 68 -0.54 -7.35 -18.00
CA SER A 68 0.42 -6.48 -18.68
C SER A 68 1.62 -6.16 -17.78
N GLU A 69 2.76 -5.89 -18.43
CA GLU A 69 3.92 -5.34 -17.73
C GLU A 69 3.58 -4.00 -17.09
N LYS A 70 4.09 -3.79 -15.88
CA LYS A 70 3.90 -2.55 -15.12
C LYS A 70 5.20 -1.76 -15.13
N THR A 71 5.09 -0.43 -15.16
CA THR A 71 6.24 0.47 -15.17
C THR A 71 6.08 1.50 -14.07
N SER A 72 7.11 1.68 -13.24
CA SER A 72 7.08 2.70 -12.20
C SER A 72 7.04 4.10 -12.82
N THR A 73 5.98 4.83 -12.52
CA THR A 73 5.79 6.22 -12.95
C THR A 73 5.88 7.21 -11.79
N ARG A 74 5.84 6.71 -10.56
CA ARG A 74 5.92 7.52 -9.35
C ARG A 74 6.45 6.69 -8.20
N GLN A 75 7.30 7.28 -7.37
CA GLN A 75 7.87 6.63 -6.20
C GLN A 75 7.58 7.44 -4.94
N SER A 76 7.27 6.74 -3.85
CA SER A 76 7.16 7.31 -2.51
C SER A 76 8.10 6.57 -1.58
N VAL A 77 8.71 7.31 -0.64
CA VAL A 77 9.59 6.75 0.39
C VAL A 77 9.09 7.19 1.75
N TYR A 78 8.88 6.22 2.64
CA TYR A 78 8.43 6.47 4.01
C TYR A 78 9.48 5.95 4.99
N LYS A 79 9.78 6.75 6.01
CA LYS A 79 10.79 6.45 7.02
C LYS A 79 10.16 6.13 8.35
N ALA A 80 10.93 5.55 9.25
CA ALA A 80 10.48 5.24 10.61
C ALA A 80 9.81 6.46 11.26
N GLY A 81 8.60 6.25 11.77
CA GLY A 81 7.76 7.28 12.36
C GLY A 81 6.76 7.91 11.39
N ASP A 82 6.91 7.73 10.08
CA ASP A 82 5.93 8.23 9.11
C ASP A 82 4.64 7.41 9.17
N SER A 83 3.52 8.11 9.12
CA SER A 83 2.20 7.50 8.99
C SER A 83 1.43 8.14 7.84
N PHE A 84 0.63 7.34 7.15
CA PHE A 84 -0.07 7.78 5.94
C PHE A 84 -1.28 6.88 5.66
N LEU A 85 -2.18 7.34 4.81
CA LEU A 85 -3.21 6.47 4.26
C LEU A 85 -2.63 5.73 3.05
N ALA A 86 -2.76 4.40 3.04
CA ALA A 86 -2.30 3.57 1.93
C ALA A 86 -3.06 3.93 0.64
N ILE A 87 -2.33 3.97 -0.47
CA ILE A 87 -2.90 4.26 -1.78
C ILE A 87 -3.73 3.07 -2.24
N SER A 88 -5.00 3.30 -2.54
CA SER A 88 -5.89 2.27 -3.09
C SER A 88 -5.92 2.32 -4.62
N ASN A 89 -6.35 1.21 -5.23
CA ASN A 89 -6.65 1.12 -6.66
C ASN A 89 -5.54 1.65 -7.58
N THR A 90 -4.30 1.35 -7.21
CA THR A 90 -3.13 1.75 -8.00
C THR A 90 -2.09 0.64 -7.95
N TRP A 91 -1.67 0.15 -9.12
CA TRP A 91 -0.63 -0.87 -9.21
C TRP A 91 0.65 -0.37 -8.55
N HIS A 92 1.25 -1.20 -7.70
CA HIS A 92 2.51 -0.84 -7.03
C HIS A 92 3.34 -2.05 -6.62
N VAL A 93 4.61 -1.76 -6.36
CA VAL A 93 5.59 -2.67 -5.76
C VAL A 93 6.12 -1.99 -4.52
N SER A 94 6.12 -2.72 -3.41
CA SER A 94 6.71 -2.26 -2.16
C SER A 94 8.03 -3.00 -1.93
N SER A 95 9.04 -2.29 -1.45
CA SER A 95 10.37 -2.88 -1.26
C SER A 95 11.11 -2.29 -0.06
N ASN A 96 12.06 -3.06 0.46
CA ASN A 96 13.07 -2.58 1.38
C ASN A 96 14.38 -2.37 0.63
N GLN A 97 14.66 -1.12 0.29
CA GLN A 97 15.90 -0.71 -0.38
C GLN A 97 16.94 -0.17 0.59
N GLY A 98 16.66 -0.22 1.88
CA GLY A 98 17.57 0.22 2.94
C GLY A 98 18.54 -0.88 3.36
N SER A 99 19.35 -0.58 4.37
CA SER A 99 20.36 -1.48 4.93
C SER A 99 19.93 -2.19 6.22
N GLU A 100 18.76 -1.84 6.74
CA GLU A 100 18.18 -2.40 7.98
C GLU A 100 16.87 -3.12 7.67
N ASP A 101 16.41 -3.95 8.59
CA ASP A 101 15.08 -4.56 8.50
C ASP A 101 14.01 -3.45 8.48
N LEU A 102 13.05 -3.61 7.59
CA LEU A 102 11.87 -2.77 7.52
C LEU A 102 10.74 -3.41 8.31
N VAL A 103 10.16 -2.65 9.23
CA VAL A 103 8.94 -3.05 9.95
C VAL A 103 7.89 -2.00 9.72
N PHE A 104 6.74 -2.40 9.18
CA PHE A 104 5.61 -1.49 8.98
C PHE A 104 4.28 -2.21 9.16
N MET A 105 3.25 -1.45 9.54
CA MET A 105 1.91 -1.96 9.76
C MET A 105 0.93 -1.22 8.86
N VAL A 106 -0.06 -1.95 8.38
CA VAL A 106 -1.22 -1.37 7.67
C VAL A 106 -2.49 -1.96 8.27
N SER A 107 -3.47 -1.09 8.56
CA SER A 107 -4.81 -1.50 8.96
C SER A 107 -5.77 -1.20 7.81
N TRP A 108 -6.16 -2.25 7.08
CA TRP A 108 -7.03 -2.12 5.92
C TRP A 108 -8.48 -1.92 6.36
N LEU A 109 -9.11 -0.85 5.85
CA LEU A 109 -10.53 -0.56 6.05
C LEU A 109 -11.30 -1.22 4.90
N GLY A 110 -11.65 -2.47 5.08
CA GLY A 110 -12.22 -3.30 4.03
C GLY A 110 -13.66 -3.68 4.25
N GLU A 111 -14.10 -4.65 3.47
CA GLU A 111 -15.43 -5.24 3.54
C GLU A 111 -15.29 -6.72 3.88
N LYS A 112 -16.13 -7.20 4.80
CA LYS A 112 -16.04 -8.58 5.27
C LYS A 112 -16.15 -9.57 4.11
N GLY A 113 -15.18 -10.51 4.06
CA GLY A 113 -15.15 -11.55 3.05
C GLY A 113 -14.59 -11.12 1.69
N GLN A 114 -14.22 -9.85 1.50
CA GLN A 114 -13.67 -9.37 0.24
C GLN A 114 -12.14 -9.41 0.23
N PRO A 115 -11.51 -9.65 -0.93
CA PRO A 115 -10.06 -9.66 -1.04
C PRO A 115 -9.46 -8.28 -0.74
N LEU A 116 -8.33 -8.27 -0.05
CA LEU A 116 -7.59 -7.04 0.26
C LEU A 116 -6.49 -6.75 -0.76
N VAL A 117 -6.15 -7.70 -1.62
CA VAL A 117 -5.05 -7.56 -2.58
C VAL A 117 -5.38 -8.27 -3.88
N VAL A 118 -4.99 -7.65 -4.98
CA VAL A 118 -5.02 -8.25 -6.32
C VAL A 118 -3.58 -8.24 -6.85
N VAL A 119 -3.06 -9.41 -7.15
CA VAL A 119 -1.67 -9.59 -7.61
C VAL A 119 -1.63 -9.70 -9.13
N LYS A 120 -0.62 -9.07 -9.75
CA LYS A 120 -0.36 -9.21 -11.19
C LYS A 120 -0.16 -10.68 -11.55
N GLN A 121 -0.78 -11.08 -12.60
CA GLN A 121 -0.71 -12.46 -13.11
C GLN A 121 0.40 -12.68 -14.13
#